data_5e4ac2b2fafe456a1d45b43d48d30f54
#
_entry.id   5e4ac2b2fafe456a1d45b43d48d30f54
#
_cell.length_a   1.000
_cell.length_b   1.000
_cell.length_c   1.000
_cell.angle_alpha   90.00
_cell.angle_beta   90.00
_cell.angle_gamma   90.00
#
_symmetry.space_group_name_H-M   'P 1'
#
loop_
_entity.id
_entity.type
_entity.pdbx_description
1 polymer ?
#
loop_
_entity_poly.entity_id
_entity_poly.type
_entity_poly.pdbx_seq_one_letter_code
_entity_poly.pdbx_strand_id
1 'polypeptide(L)'
;DLDRKSNQIEVNGSDGVLQGPMNFGPFNLILRFSYKGMDYKEYRLAKEKLRQLINRRDPYFVWHSDMPGKKYAVIPEGVSNENLTSQFGLIEVTYSVYKGYAESLKDTSEFSWTDESWQFEQGVIGSDEVKYKHNIRYFKIFNGSKDTINPLLRHKLNINCTLTAPYGFEIVNLTTNDIFEYKKPLKKRNTVSIIG
;
A
#
# COMPACT_ATOMS: atom_id res chain seq x y z
N ASP A 1 1.23 -9.97 12.91
CA ASP A 1 2.69 -9.78 13.04
C ASP A 1 3.33 -9.73 11.67
N LEU A 2 4.22 -8.74 11.48
CA LEU A 2 5.00 -8.61 10.25
C LEU A 2 5.98 -9.79 10.14
N ASP A 3 5.86 -10.58 9.10
CA ASP A 3 6.80 -11.68 8.83
C ASP A 3 8.06 -11.12 8.17
N ARG A 4 9.17 -11.14 8.90
CA ARG A 4 10.47 -10.70 8.41
C ARG A 4 11.21 -11.89 7.84
N LYS A 5 11.47 -11.87 6.55
CA LYS A 5 12.30 -12.89 5.89
C LYS A 5 13.72 -12.35 5.74
N SER A 6 14.68 -13.00 6.41
CA SER A 6 16.10 -12.73 6.23
C SER A 6 16.71 -13.77 5.29
N ASN A 7 17.43 -13.32 4.29
CA ASN A 7 18.29 -14.20 3.50
C ASN A 7 19.62 -14.34 4.24
N GLN A 8 19.94 -15.56 4.68
CA GLN A 8 21.19 -15.88 5.37
C GLN A 8 22.00 -16.84 4.51
N ILE A 9 23.29 -16.62 4.42
CA ILE A 9 24.21 -17.49 3.69
C ILE A 9 25.24 -18.01 4.68
N GLU A 10 25.29 -19.32 4.84
CA GLU A 10 26.35 -20.00 5.60
C GLU A 10 27.58 -20.15 4.72
N VAL A 11 28.72 -19.74 5.22
CA VAL A 11 30.02 -19.92 4.55
C VAL A 11 30.78 -20.97 5.30
N ASN A 12 31.08 -22.10 4.65
CA ASN A 12 31.86 -23.18 5.24
C ASN A 12 33.24 -22.70 5.68
N GLY A 13 33.56 -22.92 6.95
CA GLY A 13 34.86 -22.54 7.52
C GLY A 13 34.91 -21.14 8.13
N SER A 14 33.78 -20.44 8.24
CA SER A 14 33.69 -19.21 9.02
C SER A 14 32.62 -19.34 10.11
N ASP A 15 32.82 -18.61 11.22
CA ASP A 15 31.84 -18.54 12.28
C ASP A 15 30.68 -17.63 11.89
N GLY A 16 29.43 -18.09 12.18
CA GLY A 16 28.22 -17.33 11.94
C GLY A 16 27.69 -17.40 10.50
N VAL A 17 26.78 -16.48 10.17
CA VAL A 17 26.10 -16.39 8.87
C VAL A 17 26.23 -14.99 8.29
N LEU A 18 26.37 -14.88 6.99
CA LEU A 18 26.25 -13.60 6.30
C LEU A 18 24.79 -13.21 6.22
N GLN A 19 24.43 -12.07 6.81
CA GLN A 19 23.09 -11.51 6.78
C GLN A 19 22.85 -10.78 5.45
N GLY A 20 21.94 -11.29 4.63
CA GLY A 20 21.46 -10.61 3.42
C GLY A 20 20.38 -9.55 3.71
N PRO A 21 19.85 -8.91 2.68
CA PRO A 21 18.79 -7.93 2.83
C PRO A 21 17.54 -8.54 3.45
N MET A 22 16.93 -7.81 4.38
CA MET A 22 15.66 -8.19 5.00
C MET A 22 14.49 -7.73 4.12
N ASN A 23 13.55 -8.63 3.88
CA ASN A 23 12.32 -8.35 3.18
C ASN A 23 11.11 -8.62 4.07
N PHE A 24 10.03 -7.88 3.88
CA PHE A 24 8.76 -8.18 4.51
C PHE A 24 8.03 -9.26 3.71
N GLY A 25 7.68 -10.35 4.38
CA GLY A 25 6.84 -11.41 3.81
C GLY A 25 5.35 -11.09 3.94
N PRO A 26 4.49 -11.86 3.25
CA PRO A 26 3.04 -11.76 3.45
C PRO A 26 2.69 -12.14 4.89
N PHE A 27 1.65 -11.51 5.44
CA PHE A 27 1.15 -11.80 6.78
C PHE A 27 -0.37 -11.94 6.78
N ASN A 28 -0.91 -12.58 7.80
CA ASN A 28 -2.34 -12.80 7.92
C ASN A 28 -3.01 -11.64 8.67
N LEU A 29 -4.08 -11.11 8.07
CA LEU A 29 -5.00 -10.14 8.66
C LEU A 29 -6.31 -10.86 8.97
N ILE A 30 -6.65 -10.99 10.24
CA ILE A 30 -7.88 -11.65 10.68
C ILE A 30 -8.91 -10.59 11.06
N LEU A 31 -10.03 -10.58 10.36
CA LEU A 31 -11.17 -9.72 10.67
C LEU A 31 -12.33 -10.54 11.21
N ARG A 32 -12.87 -10.07 12.32
CA ARG A 32 -14.05 -10.66 12.97
C ARG A 32 -15.16 -9.64 13.01
N PHE A 33 -16.35 -10.03 12.56
CA PHE A 33 -17.52 -9.20 12.65
C PHE A 33 -18.79 -10.04 12.83
N SER A 34 -19.80 -9.41 13.41
CA SER A 34 -21.10 -10.01 13.60
C SER A 34 -22.08 -9.54 12.54
N TYR A 35 -23.06 -10.34 12.25
CA TYR A 35 -24.17 -9.99 11.38
C TYR A 35 -25.48 -10.55 11.93
N LYS A 36 -26.56 -9.82 11.69
CA LYS A 36 -27.91 -10.14 12.19
C LYS A 36 -28.92 -9.97 11.07
N GLY A 37 -29.88 -10.88 10.98
CA GLY A 37 -31.08 -10.75 10.16
C GLY A 37 -32.33 -10.48 11.04
N MET A 38 -33.37 -9.89 10.48
CA MET A 38 -34.64 -9.73 11.15
C MET A 38 -35.34 -11.08 11.33
N ASP A 39 -35.19 -11.98 10.35
CA ASP A 39 -35.66 -13.36 10.39
C ASP A 39 -34.58 -14.34 9.89
N TYR A 40 -34.89 -15.64 9.95
CA TYR A 40 -33.98 -16.70 9.51
C TYR A 40 -33.64 -16.62 8.00
N LYS A 41 -34.61 -16.22 7.18
CA LYS A 41 -34.40 -16.13 5.71
C LYS A 41 -33.49 -14.98 5.36
N GLU A 42 -33.71 -13.81 5.98
CA GLU A 42 -32.86 -12.65 5.83
C GLU A 42 -31.44 -12.92 6.33
N TYR A 43 -31.31 -13.58 7.47
CA TYR A 43 -30.01 -14.01 8.00
C TYR A 43 -29.24 -14.89 7.01
N ARG A 44 -29.89 -15.88 6.40
CA ARG A 44 -29.25 -16.73 5.39
C ARG A 44 -28.86 -15.95 4.15
N LEU A 45 -29.70 -15.04 3.70
CA LEU A 45 -29.40 -14.17 2.55
C LEU A 45 -28.22 -13.23 2.82
N ALA A 46 -28.16 -12.64 4.01
CA ALA A 46 -27.04 -11.81 4.44
C ALA A 46 -25.74 -12.61 4.47
N LYS A 47 -25.77 -13.82 5.01
CA LYS A 47 -24.63 -14.74 5.03
C LYS A 47 -24.11 -15.05 3.62
N GLU A 48 -25.02 -15.32 2.68
CA GLU A 48 -24.65 -15.62 1.29
C GLU A 48 -24.04 -14.39 0.59
N LYS A 49 -24.65 -13.22 0.76
CA LYS A 49 -24.13 -11.96 0.23
C LYS A 49 -22.73 -11.63 0.77
N LEU A 50 -22.50 -11.84 2.07
CA LEU A 50 -21.17 -11.64 2.68
C LEU A 50 -20.13 -12.59 2.08
N ARG A 51 -20.48 -13.87 1.91
CA ARG A 51 -19.59 -14.84 1.26
C ARG A 51 -19.23 -14.43 -0.17
N GLN A 52 -20.19 -13.97 -0.95
CA GLN A 52 -19.96 -13.50 -2.32
C GLN A 52 -19.09 -12.22 -2.34
N LEU A 53 -19.29 -11.32 -1.38
CA LEU A 53 -18.48 -10.10 -1.26
C LEU A 53 -17.03 -10.40 -0.90
N ILE A 54 -16.81 -11.37 -0.01
CA ILE A 54 -15.46 -11.73 0.48
C ILE A 54 -14.72 -12.59 -0.55
N ASN A 55 -15.36 -13.64 -1.09
CA ASN A 55 -14.73 -14.60 -1.99
C ASN A 55 -14.64 -14.07 -3.43
N ARG A 56 -13.85 -13.04 -3.63
CA ARG A 56 -13.50 -12.54 -4.96
C ARG A 56 -12.31 -13.31 -5.52
N ARG A 57 -12.26 -13.45 -6.87
CA ARG A 57 -11.13 -14.09 -7.56
C ARG A 57 -9.91 -13.18 -7.62
N ASP A 58 -10.14 -11.88 -7.77
CA ASP A 58 -9.07 -10.89 -7.88
C ASP A 58 -8.70 -10.33 -6.51
N PRO A 59 -7.42 -9.97 -6.28
CA PRO A 59 -7.00 -9.24 -5.10
C PRO A 59 -7.75 -7.91 -4.97
N TYR A 60 -8.03 -7.51 -3.74
CA TYR A 60 -8.71 -6.25 -3.45
C TYR A 60 -8.13 -5.54 -2.22
N PHE A 61 -8.57 -4.32 -1.97
CA PHE A 61 -8.15 -3.58 -0.81
C PHE A 61 -9.18 -3.66 0.31
N VAL A 62 -8.67 -3.84 1.53
CA VAL A 62 -9.46 -3.76 2.77
C VAL A 62 -8.92 -2.62 3.61
N TRP A 63 -9.80 -1.83 4.18
CA TRP A 63 -9.51 -0.78 5.14
C TRP A 63 -10.54 -0.79 6.26
N HIS A 64 -10.20 -0.23 7.41
CA HIS A 64 -11.07 -0.19 8.59
C HIS A 64 -11.28 1.25 9.06
N SER A 65 -12.48 1.58 9.51
CA SER A 65 -12.85 2.92 9.99
C SER A 65 -12.00 3.40 11.17
N ASP A 66 -11.53 2.49 12.03
CA ASP A 66 -10.67 2.84 13.16
C ASP A 66 -9.24 3.19 12.74
N MET A 67 -8.85 2.84 11.51
CA MET A 67 -7.58 3.21 10.90
C MET A 67 -7.79 3.74 9.48
N PRO A 68 -8.51 4.86 9.31
CA PRO A 68 -8.99 5.33 8.02
C PRO A 68 -7.88 5.69 7.03
N GLY A 69 -6.68 5.96 7.52
CA GLY A 69 -5.56 6.32 6.67
C GLY A 69 -4.79 5.14 6.05
N LYS A 70 -5.15 3.88 6.35
CA LYS A 70 -4.43 2.70 5.87
C LYS A 70 -5.35 1.73 5.14
N LYS A 71 -4.82 1.12 4.08
CA LYS A 71 -5.44 0.01 3.35
C LYS A 71 -4.45 -1.13 3.20
N TYR A 72 -4.98 -2.34 3.10
CA TYR A 72 -4.22 -3.58 2.92
C TYR A 72 -4.63 -4.22 1.60
N ALA A 73 -3.66 -4.56 0.76
CA ALA A 73 -3.89 -5.35 -0.43
C ALA A 73 -3.98 -6.83 -0.04
N VAL A 74 -5.15 -7.44 -0.20
CA VAL A 74 -5.46 -8.74 0.39
C VAL A 74 -5.99 -9.75 -0.63
N ILE A 75 -5.79 -11.02 -0.28
CA ILE A 75 -6.45 -12.18 -0.88
C ILE A 75 -7.11 -12.96 0.25
N PRO A 76 -8.40 -13.34 0.15
CA PRO A 76 -9.05 -14.14 1.17
C PRO A 76 -8.50 -15.57 1.15
N GLU A 77 -8.06 -16.09 2.28
CA GLU A 77 -7.57 -17.46 2.45
C GLU A 77 -8.60 -18.37 3.12
N GLY A 78 -9.38 -17.83 4.04
CA GLY A 78 -10.35 -18.61 4.78
C GLY A 78 -11.50 -17.77 5.32
N VAL A 79 -12.69 -18.37 5.35
CA VAL A 79 -13.90 -17.79 5.92
C VAL A 79 -14.53 -18.81 6.86
N SER A 80 -14.52 -18.51 8.15
CA SER A 80 -15.21 -19.28 9.17
C SER A 80 -16.50 -18.58 9.57
N ASN A 81 -17.56 -19.36 9.77
CA ASN A 81 -18.86 -18.83 10.20
C ASN A 81 -19.36 -19.62 11.41
N GLU A 82 -19.71 -18.91 12.46
CA GLU A 82 -20.34 -19.45 13.64
C GLU A 82 -21.76 -18.90 13.74
N ASN A 83 -22.75 -19.80 13.81
CA ASN A 83 -24.12 -19.40 14.03
C ASN A 83 -24.39 -19.43 15.55
N LEU A 84 -24.56 -18.27 16.16
CA LEU A 84 -24.87 -18.17 17.60
C LEU A 84 -26.37 -18.38 17.89
N THR A 85 -27.22 -17.90 16.98
CA THR A 85 -28.66 -18.11 16.99
C THR A 85 -29.19 -18.30 15.58
N SER A 86 -30.48 -18.50 15.42
CA SER A 86 -31.16 -18.57 14.12
C SER A 86 -31.12 -17.29 13.31
N GLN A 87 -30.78 -16.16 13.94
CA GLN A 87 -30.80 -14.81 13.34
C GLN A 87 -29.48 -14.03 13.53
N PHE A 88 -28.51 -14.58 14.27
CA PHE A 88 -27.28 -13.91 14.62
C PHE A 88 -26.09 -14.84 14.48
N GLY A 89 -25.04 -14.37 13.85
CA GLY A 89 -23.80 -15.12 13.66
C GLY A 89 -22.56 -14.24 13.67
N LEU A 90 -21.44 -14.92 13.85
CA LEU A 90 -20.10 -14.36 13.71
C LEU A 90 -19.47 -14.88 12.43
N ILE A 91 -18.75 -14.02 11.78
CA ILE A 91 -17.89 -14.37 10.66
C ILE A 91 -16.45 -13.95 10.97
N GLU A 92 -15.54 -14.86 10.77
CA GLU A 92 -14.12 -14.61 10.81
C GLU A 92 -13.55 -14.83 9.43
N VAL A 93 -12.83 -13.84 8.93
CA VAL A 93 -12.18 -13.89 7.63
C VAL A 93 -10.69 -13.74 7.83
N THR A 94 -9.94 -14.72 7.35
CA THR A 94 -8.47 -14.67 7.28
C THR A 94 -8.08 -14.21 5.89
N TYR A 95 -7.36 -13.09 5.84
CA TYR A 95 -6.80 -12.53 4.63
C TYR A 95 -5.29 -12.66 4.63
N SER A 96 -4.71 -13.01 3.50
CA SER A 96 -3.29 -12.85 3.26
C SER A 96 -3.02 -11.45 2.72
N VAL A 97 -2.23 -10.66 3.45
CA VAL A 97 -1.70 -9.36 2.99
C VAL A 97 -0.45 -9.63 2.16
N TYR A 98 -0.63 -9.89 0.87
CA TYR A 98 0.42 -10.44 0.01
C TYR A 98 1.58 -9.45 -0.28
N LYS A 99 1.38 -8.15 -0.07
CA LYS A 99 2.45 -7.15 -0.20
C LYS A 99 3.37 -7.07 1.01
N GLY A 100 2.97 -7.63 2.16
CA GLY A 100 3.74 -7.59 3.40
C GLY A 100 3.70 -6.25 4.15
N TYR A 101 2.95 -5.25 3.69
CA TYR A 101 2.82 -3.93 4.30
C TYR A 101 1.46 -3.30 4.00
N ALA A 102 1.10 -2.28 4.79
CA ALA A 102 -0.06 -1.43 4.55
C ALA A 102 0.34 -0.25 3.65
N GLU A 103 -0.59 0.20 2.82
CA GLU A 103 -0.44 1.41 2.01
C GLU A 103 -1.32 2.53 2.59
N SER A 104 -0.97 3.78 2.30
CA SER A 104 -1.88 4.91 2.56
C SER A 104 -3.16 4.77 1.75
N LEU A 105 -4.29 5.20 2.32
CA LEU A 105 -5.58 5.09 1.64
C LEU A 105 -5.57 5.89 0.33
N LYS A 106 -4.99 7.09 0.35
CA LYS A 106 -4.83 7.98 -0.81
C LYS A 106 -3.36 8.20 -1.16
N ASP A 107 -3.12 8.63 -2.39
CA ASP A 107 -1.80 9.00 -2.86
C ASP A 107 -1.40 10.37 -2.27
N THR A 108 -0.10 10.61 -2.09
CA THR A 108 0.43 11.87 -1.53
C THR A 108 0.05 13.10 -2.36
N SER A 109 -0.24 12.93 -3.65
CA SER A 109 -0.73 14.02 -4.53
C SER A 109 -2.16 14.46 -4.23
N GLU A 110 -2.94 13.66 -3.49
CA GLU A 110 -4.33 13.88 -3.12
C GLU A 110 -4.49 14.36 -1.66
N PHE A 111 -3.38 14.67 -1.01
CA PHE A 111 -3.40 15.13 0.38
C PHE A 111 -4.23 16.41 0.55
N SER A 112 -5.15 16.39 1.50
CA SER A 112 -5.96 17.54 1.94
C SER A 112 -6.16 17.48 3.45
N TRP A 113 -6.08 18.63 4.11
CA TRP A 113 -6.29 18.76 5.56
C TRP A 113 -7.69 18.45 6.04
N THR A 114 -8.67 18.62 5.18
CA THR A 114 -10.09 18.39 5.47
C THR A 114 -10.55 16.98 5.19
N ASP A 115 -9.62 16.12 4.78
CA ASP A 115 -9.93 14.76 4.37
C ASP A 115 -9.73 13.79 5.53
N GLU A 116 -10.79 13.09 5.93
CA GLU A 116 -10.79 12.09 6.99
C GLU A 116 -9.93 10.83 6.67
N SER A 117 -9.39 10.73 5.46
CA SER A 117 -8.51 9.63 5.05
C SER A 117 -7.08 9.72 5.59
N TRP A 118 -6.77 10.75 6.36
CA TRP A 118 -5.46 10.96 6.98
C TRP A 118 -5.58 11.05 8.49
N GLN A 119 -4.68 10.39 9.20
CA GLN A 119 -4.59 10.43 10.65
C GLN A 119 -3.31 11.11 11.11
N PHE A 120 -3.38 11.77 12.27
CA PHE A 120 -2.18 12.25 12.97
C PHE A 120 -1.21 11.06 13.19
N GLU A 121 0.09 11.32 13.12
CA GLU A 121 1.16 10.32 13.28
C GLU A 121 1.33 9.31 12.14
N GLN A 122 0.61 9.44 11.02
CA GLN A 122 0.87 8.63 9.83
C GLN A 122 2.15 9.02 9.06
N GLY A 123 2.93 9.97 9.60
CA GLY A 123 4.15 10.47 8.96
C GLY A 123 3.90 11.57 7.92
N VAL A 124 2.65 11.97 7.71
CA VAL A 124 2.34 13.15 6.89
C VAL A 124 2.48 14.39 7.77
N ILE A 125 3.46 15.21 7.45
CA ILE A 125 3.68 16.48 8.15
C ILE A 125 2.90 17.54 7.41
N GLY A 126 2.01 18.18 8.13
CA GLY A 126 1.25 19.30 7.66
C GLY A 126 2.03 20.60 7.71
N SER A 127 3.05 20.70 6.92
CA SER A 127 3.86 21.91 6.77
C SER A 127 3.75 22.40 5.33
N ASP A 128 3.72 23.73 5.16
CA ASP A 128 3.82 24.33 3.82
C ASP A 128 5.10 23.97 3.08
N GLU A 129 6.09 23.46 3.80
CA GLU A 129 7.37 22.97 3.25
C GLU A 129 7.25 21.59 2.62
N VAL A 130 6.26 20.78 3.02
CA VAL A 130 6.04 19.43 2.50
C VAL A 130 5.12 19.50 1.29
N LYS A 131 5.70 19.51 0.11
CA LYS A 131 4.99 19.57 -1.16
C LYS A 131 5.35 18.36 -2.03
N TYR A 132 4.35 17.81 -2.70
CA TYR A 132 4.49 16.73 -3.68
C TYR A 132 4.22 17.18 -5.11
N LYS A 133 3.89 18.48 -5.31
CA LYS A 133 3.73 19.14 -6.61
C LYS A 133 4.69 20.31 -6.69
N HIS A 134 5.59 20.27 -7.66
CA HIS A 134 6.67 21.24 -7.83
C HIS A 134 6.64 21.82 -9.24
N ASN A 135 6.95 23.11 -9.34
CA ASN A 135 7.11 23.85 -10.59
C ASN A 135 8.50 24.49 -10.74
N ILE A 136 9.44 24.03 -9.91
CA ILE A 136 10.83 24.52 -9.86
C ILE A 136 11.80 23.39 -10.21
N ARG A 137 13.00 23.74 -10.60
CA ARG A 137 14.04 22.79 -11.06
C ARG A 137 14.62 21.94 -9.91
N TYR A 138 14.82 22.54 -8.74
CA TYR A 138 15.37 21.86 -7.56
C TYR A 138 14.30 21.83 -6.47
N PHE A 139 13.99 20.66 -6.00
CA PHE A 139 12.97 20.49 -4.97
C PHE A 139 13.30 19.31 -4.04
N LYS A 140 12.63 19.26 -2.90
CA LYS A 140 12.72 18.15 -1.95
C LYS A 140 11.37 17.45 -1.88
N ILE A 141 11.40 16.12 -1.78
CA ILE A 141 10.22 15.30 -1.52
C ILE A 141 10.40 14.67 -0.13
N PHE A 142 9.42 14.88 0.71
CA PHE A 142 9.41 14.30 2.05
C PHE A 142 8.83 12.88 1.99
N ASN A 143 9.58 11.90 2.50
CA ASN A 143 9.09 10.55 2.72
C ASN A 143 8.60 10.43 4.16
N GLY A 144 7.28 10.41 4.36
CA GLY A 144 6.65 10.27 5.67
C GLY A 144 6.59 8.82 6.18
N SER A 145 7.02 7.85 5.39
CA SER A 145 7.07 6.45 5.82
C SER A 145 8.32 6.18 6.69
N LYS A 146 8.28 5.09 7.45
CA LYS A 146 9.44 4.60 8.21
C LYS A 146 10.41 3.78 7.34
N ASP A 147 10.11 3.61 6.08
CA ASP A 147 10.89 2.78 5.16
C ASP A 147 11.31 3.58 3.91
N THR A 148 12.36 3.12 3.25
CA THR A 148 12.84 3.70 2.00
C THR A 148 11.94 3.27 0.85
N ILE A 149 11.43 4.23 0.08
CA ILE A 149 10.65 3.94 -1.13
C ILE A 149 11.59 3.37 -2.19
N ASN A 150 11.45 2.08 -2.47
CA ASN A 150 12.23 1.38 -3.47
C ASN A 150 11.32 0.59 -4.42
N PRO A 151 11.18 0.99 -5.69
CA PRO A 151 10.34 0.28 -6.66
C PRO A 151 10.75 -1.17 -6.90
N LEU A 152 12.04 -1.52 -6.74
CA LEU A 152 12.53 -2.90 -6.85
C LEU A 152 11.93 -3.81 -5.77
N LEU A 153 11.51 -3.24 -4.64
CA LEU A 153 10.77 -3.92 -3.57
C LEU A 153 9.25 -3.82 -3.73
N ARG A 154 8.78 -3.45 -4.92
CA ARG A 154 7.36 -3.25 -5.27
C ARG A 154 6.67 -2.09 -4.54
N HIS A 155 7.44 -1.12 -4.01
CA HIS A 155 6.87 0.11 -3.50
C HIS A 155 6.36 0.97 -4.65
N LYS A 156 5.15 1.49 -4.52
CA LYS A 156 4.55 2.34 -5.56
C LYS A 156 5.24 3.69 -5.62
N LEU A 157 5.85 4.01 -6.75
CA LEU A 157 6.42 5.31 -7.05
C LEU A 157 5.93 5.79 -8.42
N ASN A 158 5.14 6.85 -8.45
CA ASN A 158 4.65 7.46 -9.68
C ASN A 158 5.12 8.91 -9.74
N ILE A 159 5.87 9.26 -10.79
CA ILE A 159 6.34 10.62 -11.04
C ILE A 159 5.71 11.11 -12.34
N ASN A 160 4.89 12.15 -12.28
CA ASN A 160 4.27 12.77 -13.44
C ASN A 160 4.93 14.11 -13.72
N CYS A 161 5.63 14.21 -14.87
CA CYS A 161 6.32 15.41 -15.30
C CYS A 161 5.61 16.03 -16.50
N THR A 162 5.15 17.28 -16.36
CA THR A 162 4.57 18.06 -17.47
C THR A 162 5.56 19.16 -17.90
N LEU A 163 6.22 18.97 -19.04
CA LEU A 163 7.30 19.84 -19.48
C LEU A 163 7.40 19.92 -21.01
N THR A 164 8.20 20.88 -21.47
CA THR A 164 8.69 20.99 -22.86
C THR A 164 10.19 20.77 -22.85
N ALA A 165 10.66 19.75 -23.54
CA ALA A 165 12.06 19.36 -23.57
C ALA A 165 12.46 18.89 -24.98
N PRO A 166 12.89 19.81 -25.87
CA PRO A 166 13.17 19.47 -27.26
C PRO A 166 14.31 18.45 -27.43
N TYR A 167 15.18 18.33 -26.44
CA TYR A 167 16.32 17.42 -26.45
C TYR A 167 16.25 16.30 -25.42
N GLY A 168 15.05 16.09 -24.82
CA GLY A 168 14.88 15.19 -23.69
C GLY A 168 15.09 15.88 -22.34
N PHE A 169 15.05 15.12 -21.25
CA PHE A 169 15.29 15.63 -19.89
C PHE A 169 15.86 14.56 -18.99
N GLU A 170 16.45 15.00 -17.91
CA GLU A 170 16.98 14.14 -16.84
C GLU A 170 16.31 14.47 -15.51
N ILE A 171 16.10 13.44 -14.69
CA ILE A 171 15.74 13.57 -13.28
C ILE A 171 16.87 12.95 -12.47
N VAL A 172 17.48 13.74 -11.62
CA VAL A 172 18.59 13.32 -10.77
C VAL A 172 18.11 13.29 -9.33
N ASN A 173 18.19 12.13 -8.68
CA ASN A 173 17.99 12.00 -7.25
C ASN A 173 19.31 12.32 -6.54
N LEU A 174 19.43 13.52 -5.99
CA LEU A 174 20.66 13.98 -5.33
C LEU A 174 20.97 13.22 -4.01
N THR A 175 20.01 12.47 -3.47
CA THR A 175 20.22 11.67 -2.26
C THR A 175 20.87 10.33 -2.56
N THR A 176 20.47 9.68 -3.65
CA THR A 176 20.95 8.33 -4.05
C THR A 176 21.90 8.38 -5.23
N ASN A 177 22.05 9.55 -5.89
CA ASN A 177 22.77 9.75 -7.14
C ASN A 177 22.22 8.94 -8.33
N ASP A 178 20.95 8.51 -8.25
CA ASP A 178 20.30 7.85 -9.35
C ASP A 178 19.89 8.86 -10.43
N ILE A 179 20.04 8.46 -11.69
CA ILE A 179 19.72 9.30 -12.84
C ILE A 179 18.69 8.57 -13.72
N PHE A 180 17.57 9.24 -13.97
CA PHE A 180 16.62 8.84 -14.98
C PHE A 180 16.74 9.76 -16.19
N GLU A 181 17.09 9.23 -17.35
CA GLU A 181 17.26 9.98 -18.60
C GLU A 181 16.16 9.64 -19.61
N TYR A 182 15.49 10.66 -20.15
CA TYR A 182 14.51 10.54 -21.21
C TYR A 182 15.03 11.25 -22.48
N LYS A 183 15.43 10.49 -23.50
CA LYS A 183 16.15 10.99 -24.70
C LYS A 183 15.26 11.47 -25.84
N LYS A 184 13.93 11.22 -25.77
CA LYS A 184 13.04 11.61 -26.86
C LYS A 184 12.60 13.08 -26.73
N PRO A 185 12.50 13.82 -27.87
CA PRO A 185 12.06 15.21 -27.82
C PRO A 185 10.59 15.35 -27.43
N LEU A 186 10.31 16.26 -26.54
CA LEU A 186 8.98 16.70 -26.14
C LEU A 186 8.73 18.10 -26.67
N LYS A 187 8.01 18.21 -27.80
CA LYS A 187 7.86 19.47 -28.58
C LYS A 187 6.83 20.44 -27.99
N LYS A 188 5.90 19.99 -27.19
CA LYS A 188 4.90 20.79 -26.48
C LYS A 188 4.79 20.29 -25.05
N ARG A 189 4.12 21.06 -24.18
CA ARG A 189 3.82 20.71 -22.80
C ARG A 189 3.14 19.32 -22.70
N ASN A 190 3.92 18.29 -22.80
CA ASN A 190 3.49 16.90 -22.70
C ASN A 190 3.71 16.37 -21.28
N THR A 191 2.88 15.44 -20.87
CA THR A 191 3.04 14.73 -19.60
C THR A 191 3.74 13.40 -19.86
N VAL A 192 4.82 13.17 -19.12
CA VAL A 192 5.52 11.87 -19.05
C VAL A 192 5.27 11.30 -17.67
N SER A 193 4.79 10.07 -17.63
CA SER A 193 4.57 9.34 -16.38
C SER A 193 5.65 8.27 -16.24
N ILE A 194 6.38 8.32 -15.14
CA ILE A 194 7.37 7.30 -14.74
C ILE A 194 6.69 6.49 -13.66
N ILE A 195 6.52 5.20 -13.91
CA ILE A 195 5.83 4.26 -13.03
C ILE A 195 6.86 3.22 -12.59
N GLY A 196 7.06 3.10 -11.27
CA GLY A 196 7.95 2.15 -10.64
C GLY A 196 7.22 1.21 -9.70
#